data_bbc68ee1d0e00b89b1d44d7db47b96e1
#
_entry.id   bbc68ee1d0e00b89b1d44d7db47b96e1
#
_cell.length_a   1.000
_cell.length_b   1.000
_cell.length_c   1.000
_cell.angle_alpha   90.00
_cell.angle_beta   90.00
_cell.angle_gamma   90.00
#
_symmetry.space_group_name_H-M   'P 1'
#
loop_
_entity.id
_entity.type
_entity.pdbx_description
1 polymer ?
#
loop_
_entity_poly.entity_id
_entity_poly.type
_entity_poly.pdbx_seq_one_letter_code
_entity_poly.pdbx_strand_id
1 'polypeptide(L)'
;MKLNLSQIRDALMSHNYLASSEMLHALWASISQDRPLLLEGEPGVGKTAVARALADGLRLPYCRVQMYDGLTDDKILYDYDYQKQLLMLELLKPKLEQTLAGLSPRQAMQSANLAVDFYGPDFLIKRPILKAISGDGPCVLCIDEIDKAPEEVEYMLYEFLEDYALTIPQLGEIKCPANQKPLVFITSNGYRELSRALRRRCNYLYIERKSKQELTEILMKKAAAEPDLARGIAAALFELGQQAELLHYQPSIAEAIAYAKFLQANEQATKELAMNALSILVKDCRDLEPVSEILQKFGAGIWNGKGEVDDEWSEFLAH
;
A
#
# COMPACT_ATOMS: atom_id res chain seq x y z
N MET A 1 -0.37 21.06 -0.01
CA MET A 1 1.09 21.12 -0.37
C MET A 1 1.22 21.43 -1.86
N LYS A 2 2.13 22.31 -2.28
CA LYS A 2 2.32 22.62 -3.73
C LYS A 2 3.62 21.97 -4.19
N LEU A 3 3.52 20.97 -5.07
CA LEU A 3 4.66 20.32 -5.72
C LEU A 3 4.57 20.50 -7.24
N ASN A 4 5.72 20.65 -7.87
CA ASN A 4 5.81 20.62 -9.33
C ASN A 4 6.16 19.20 -9.83
N LEU A 5 6.03 18.98 -11.13
CA LEU A 5 6.23 17.67 -11.75
C LEU A 5 7.67 17.13 -11.53
N SER A 6 8.68 18.03 -11.55
CA SER A 6 10.07 17.64 -11.33
C SER A 6 10.28 17.13 -9.89
N GLN A 7 9.76 17.83 -8.90
CA GLN A 7 9.87 17.43 -7.50
C GLN A 7 9.23 16.07 -7.22
N ILE A 8 8.07 15.78 -7.86
CA ILE A 8 7.41 14.48 -7.75
C ILE A 8 8.28 13.40 -8.39
N ARG A 9 8.81 13.66 -9.59
CA ARG A 9 9.71 12.74 -10.29
C ARG A 9 10.96 12.44 -9.45
N ASP A 10 11.63 13.47 -8.96
CA ASP A 10 12.87 13.34 -8.18
C ASP A 10 12.63 12.58 -6.88
N ALA A 11 11.51 12.83 -6.20
CA ALA A 11 11.11 12.08 -5.01
C ALA A 11 10.92 10.59 -5.29
N LEU A 12 10.24 10.22 -6.37
CA LEU A 12 10.05 8.82 -6.77
C LEU A 12 11.36 8.17 -7.20
N MET A 13 12.17 8.88 -8.01
CA MET A 13 13.45 8.37 -8.49
C MET A 13 14.46 8.13 -7.36
N SER A 14 14.49 8.98 -6.34
CA SER A 14 15.38 8.82 -5.18
C SER A 14 15.13 7.52 -4.40
N HIS A 15 13.93 6.92 -4.56
CA HIS A 15 13.57 5.62 -3.97
C HIS A 15 13.40 4.51 -5.02
N ASN A 16 14.10 4.69 -6.17
CA ASN A 16 14.10 3.72 -7.26
C ASN A 16 12.69 3.31 -7.73
N TYR A 17 11.74 4.25 -7.73
CA TYR A 17 10.42 4.03 -8.32
C TYR A 17 10.37 4.64 -9.72
N LEU A 18 10.14 3.79 -10.73
CA LEU A 18 10.04 4.21 -12.13
C LEU A 18 8.57 4.55 -12.44
N ALA A 19 8.28 5.84 -12.49
CA ALA A 19 6.95 6.34 -12.81
C ALA A 19 6.84 6.65 -14.31
N SER A 20 5.75 6.22 -14.94
CA SER A 20 5.40 6.64 -16.30
C SER A 20 5.03 8.13 -16.33
N SER A 21 5.04 8.73 -17.53
CA SER A 21 4.60 10.12 -17.71
C SER A 21 3.15 10.32 -17.25
N GLU A 22 2.27 9.38 -17.54
CA GLU A 22 0.87 9.41 -17.12
C GLU A 22 0.73 9.39 -15.59
N MET A 23 1.50 8.53 -14.92
CA MET A 23 1.52 8.48 -13.46
C MET A 23 1.98 9.79 -12.84
N LEU A 24 3.05 10.41 -13.40
CA LEU A 24 3.55 11.70 -12.92
C LEU A 24 2.49 12.80 -13.06
N HIS A 25 1.75 12.83 -14.17
CA HIS A 25 0.69 13.82 -14.40
C HIS A 25 -0.53 13.55 -13.48
N ALA A 26 -0.91 12.29 -13.28
CA ALA A 26 -1.99 11.92 -12.38
C ALA A 26 -1.67 12.30 -10.92
N LEU A 27 -0.44 12.05 -10.47
CA LEU A 27 0.06 12.48 -9.16
C LEU A 27 0.04 13.99 -9.02
N TRP A 28 0.58 14.70 -10.02
CA TRP A 28 0.60 16.17 -10.00
C TRP A 28 -0.82 16.77 -9.99
N ALA A 29 -1.73 16.21 -10.78
CA ALA A 29 -3.13 16.63 -10.81
C ALA A 29 -3.80 16.42 -9.43
N SER A 30 -3.62 15.24 -8.82
CA SER A 30 -4.15 14.93 -7.49
C SER A 30 -3.63 15.89 -6.42
N ILE A 31 -2.33 16.12 -6.39
CA ILE A 31 -1.68 17.03 -5.43
C ILE A 31 -2.14 18.47 -5.63
N SER A 32 -2.25 18.92 -6.90
CA SER A 32 -2.63 20.30 -7.22
C SER A 32 -4.09 20.61 -6.93
N GLN A 33 -4.95 19.61 -6.97
CA GLN A 33 -6.38 19.72 -6.72
C GLN A 33 -6.78 19.34 -5.29
N ASP A 34 -5.83 18.93 -4.45
CA ASP A 34 -6.09 18.34 -3.13
C ASP A 34 -7.14 17.20 -3.21
N ARG A 35 -7.02 16.31 -4.20
CA ARG A 35 -7.94 15.18 -4.40
C ARG A 35 -7.25 13.85 -4.24
N PRO A 36 -7.93 12.83 -3.70
CA PRO A 36 -7.42 11.46 -3.65
C PRO A 36 -7.08 10.91 -5.04
N LEU A 37 -6.07 10.04 -5.13
CA LEU A 37 -5.72 9.31 -6.35
C LEU A 37 -6.12 7.84 -6.20
N LEU A 38 -7.09 7.41 -7.00
CA LEU A 38 -7.48 6.01 -7.13
C LEU A 38 -6.56 5.32 -8.15
N LEU A 39 -5.80 4.35 -7.68
CA LEU A 39 -4.91 3.50 -8.46
C LEU A 39 -5.55 2.13 -8.66
N GLU A 40 -5.91 1.81 -9.87
CA GLU A 40 -6.49 0.52 -10.23
C GLU A 40 -5.52 -0.25 -11.15
N GLY A 41 -5.53 -1.57 -11.09
CA GLY A 41 -4.66 -2.42 -11.90
C GLY A 41 -4.52 -3.80 -11.28
N GLU A 42 -3.85 -4.70 -11.95
CA GLU A 42 -3.66 -6.06 -11.46
C GLU A 42 -2.84 -6.14 -10.18
N PRO A 43 -2.97 -7.24 -9.42
CA PRO A 43 -2.10 -7.50 -8.27
C PRO A 43 -0.61 -7.46 -8.67
N GLY A 44 0.21 -6.86 -7.80
CA GLY A 44 1.67 -6.89 -8.00
C GLY A 44 2.26 -5.85 -8.97
N VAL A 45 1.46 -5.01 -9.65
CA VAL A 45 1.96 -3.97 -10.58
C VAL A 45 2.61 -2.76 -9.89
N GLY A 46 2.58 -2.69 -8.55
CA GLY A 46 3.25 -1.64 -7.78
C GLY A 46 2.37 -0.48 -7.33
N LYS A 47 1.04 -0.65 -7.23
CA LYS A 47 0.09 0.39 -6.75
C LYS A 47 0.45 0.95 -5.37
N THR A 48 0.64 0.10 -4.40
CA THR A 48 1.01 0.50 -3.02
C THR A 48 2.43 1.06 -2.95
N ALA A 49 3.31 0.58 -3.84
CA ALA A 49 4.72 0.99 -3.86
C ALA A 49 4.90 2.47 -4.25
N VAL A 50 4.04 3.04 -5.11
CA VAL A 50 4.13 4.46 -5.49
C VAL A 50 3.84 5.37 -4.31
N ALA A 51 2.83 5.06 -3.50
CA ALA A 51 2.47 5.84 -2.32
C ALA A 51 3.64 5.84 -1.30
N ARG A 52 4.24 4.68 -1.07
CA ARG A 52 5.39 4.53 -0.19
C ARG A 52 6.62 5.27 -0.71
N ALA A 53 6.97 5.10 -1.98
CA ALA A 53 8.12 5.77 -2.59
C ALA A 53 7.97 7.29 -2.58
N LEU A 54 6.75 7.81 -2.78
CA LEU A 54 6.49 9.24 -2.70
C LEU A 54 6.62 9.76 -1.27
N ALA A 55 6.11 9.02 -0.27
CA ALA A 55 6.24 9.38 1.14
C ALA A 55 7.72 9.47 1.55
N ASP A 56 8.48 8.42 1.26
CA ASP A 56 9.89 8.34 1.60
C ASP A 56 10.71 9.43 0.86
N GLY A 57 10.42 9.67 -0.44
CA GLY A 57 11.10 10.68 -1.25
C GLY A 57 10.80 12.12 -0.84
N LEU A 58 9.60 12.39 -0.35
CA LEU A 58 9.21 13.69 0.20
C LEU A 58 9.52 13.81 1.70
N ARG A 59 10.03 12.76 2.34
CA ARG A 59 10.26 12.67 3.79
C ARG A 59 9.01 12.96 4.61
N LEU A 60 7.87 12.46 4.13
CA LEU A 60 6.58 12.59 4.79
C LEU A 60 6.25 11.32 5.60
N PRO A 61 5.55 11.45 6.73
CA PRO A 61 4.98 10.29 7.42
C PRO A 61 4.10 9.47 6.46
N TYR A 62 4.20 8.15 6.56
CA TYR A 62 3.40 7.21 5.78
C TYR A 62 2.41 6.48 6.67
N CYS A 63 1.13 6.65 6.39
CA CYS A 63 0.03 5.94 7.03
C CYS A 63 -0.58 4.95 6.02
N ARG A 64 -0.82 3.71 6.45
CA ARG A 64 -1.49 2.70 5.61
C ARG A 64 -2.63 2.08 6.38
N VAL A 65 -3.75 1.89 5.71
CA VAL A 65 -4.85 1.04 6.15
C VAL A 65 -5.10 -0.01 5.08
N GLN A 66 -4.97 -1.27 5.46
CA GLN A 66 -5.28 -2.41 4.61
C GLN A 66 -6.76 -2.73 4.76
N MET A 67 -7.48 -2.76 3.65
CA MET A 67 -8.89 -3.11 3.63
C MET A 67 -9.07 -4.64 3.53
N TYR A 68 -10.09 -5.15 4.20
CA TYR A 68 -10.47 -6.56 4.19
C TYR A 68 -11.95 -6.73 4.55
N ASP A 69 -12.51 -7.88 4.24
CA ASP A 69 -13.90 -8.20 4.58
C ASP A 69 -14.12 -8.23 6.11
N GLY A 70 -15.24 -7.68 6.57
CA GLY A 70 -15.53 -7.53 7.98
C GLY A 70 -14.79 -6.40 8.71
N LEU A 71 -14.20 -5.47 7.96
CA LEU A 71 -13.61 -4.25 8.52
C LEU A 71 -14.70 -3.30 9.01
N THR A 72 -14.50 -2.72 10.19
CA THR A 72 -15.43 -1.81 10.87
C THR A 72 -14.81 -0.43 11.07
N ASP A 73 -15.63 0.57 11.36
CA ASP A 73 -15.22 1.97 11.55
C ASP A 73 -14.21 2.14 12.69
N ASP A 74 -14.37 1.41 13.80
CA ASP A 74 -13.45 1.40 14.94
C ASP A 74 -12.01 0.97 14.56
N LYS A 75 -11.86 0.22 13.48
CA LYS A 75 -10.55 -0.22 12.98
C LYS A 75 -9.93 0.74 11.98
N ILE A 76 -10.74 1.57 11.31
CA ILE A 76 -10.31 2.44 10.22
C ILE A 76 -10.18 3.89 10.68
N LEU A 77 -11.18 4.39 11.38
CA LEU A 77 -11.32 5.80 11.72
C LEU A 77 -10.75 6.11 13.09
N TYR A 78 -11.38 5.60 14.12
CA TYR A 78 -10.99 5.80 15.51
C TYR A 78 -11.60 4.70 16.41
N ASP A 79 -11.10 4.60 17.62
CA ASP A 79 -11.60 3.70 18.64
C ASP A 79 -11.42 4.36 20.01
N TYR A 80 -12.09 3.85 21.06
CA TYR A 80 -11.86 4.29 22.42
C TYR A 80 -11.06 3.27 23.21
N ASP A 81 -10.11 3.73 24.02
CA ASP A 81 -9.30 2.90 24.90
C ASP A 81 -10.10 2.52 26.15
N TYR A 82 -11.01 1.54 26.00
CA TYR A 82 -11.83 1.04 27.10
C TYR A 82 -11.01 0.50 28.25
N GLN A 83 -9.84 -0.08 28.01
CA GLN A 83 -8.97 -0.59 29.07
C GLN A 83 -8.43 0.57 29.92
N LYS A 84 -7.99 1.65 29.26
CA LYS A 84 -7.56 2.87 29.95
C LYS A 84 -8.70 3.54 30.70
N GLN A 85 -9.92 3.57 30.12
CA GLN A 85 -11.11 4.08 30.80
C GLN A 85 -11.40 3.31 32.08
N LEU A 86 -11.41 1.95 32.05
CA LEU A 86 -11.63 1.10 33.21
C LEU A 86 -10.55 1.30 34.28
N LEU A 87 -9.28 1.33 33.88
CA LEU A 87 -8.16 1.57 34.77
C LEU A 87 -8.31 2.92 35.50
N MET A 88 -8.63 3.98 34.75
CA MET A 88 -8.84 5.31 35.33
C MET A 88 -10.04 5.34 36.27
N LEU A 89 -11.12 4.63 35.92
CA LEU A 89 -12.28 4.50 36.81
C LEU A 89 -11.90 3.83 38.13
N GLU A 90 -11.14 2.74 38.10
CA GLU A 90 -10.65 2.07 39.29
C GLU A 90 -9.74 2.95 40.16
N LEU A 91 -8.82 3.66 39.54
CA LEU A 91 -7.91 4.58 40.26
C LEU A 91 -8.65 5.76 40.90
N LEU A 92 -9.70 6.25 40.26
CA LEU A 92 -10.46 7.40 40.70
C LEU A 92 -11.60 7.01 41.66
N LYS A 93 -11.96 5.72 41.76
CA LYS A 93 -13.08 5.22 42.58
C LYS A 93 -13.11 5.75 44.00
N PRO A 94 -12.01 5.71 44.82
CA PRO A 94 -12.02 6.22 46.18
C PRO A 94 -12.32 7.74 46.25
N LYS A 95 -11.79 8.52 45.29
CA LYS A 95 -12.03 9.95 45.21
C LYS A 95 -13.44 10.29 44.77
N LEU A 96 -13.98 9.52 43.82
CA LEU A 96 -15.34 9.67 43.34
C LEU A 96 -16.34 9.31 44.42
N GLU A 97 -16.14 8.23 45.19
CA GLU A 97 -16.99 7.84 46.31
C GLU A 97 -17.10 8.97 47.35
N GLN A 98 -15.98 9.63 47.66
CA GLN A 98 -16.01 10.77 48.59
C GLN A 98 -16.76 11.97 48.02
N THR A 99 -16.53 12.28 46.71
CA THR A 99 -17.12 13.46 46.05
C THR A 99 -18.62 13.26 45.79
N LEU A 100 -19.06 12.04 45.52
CA LEU A 100 -20.43 11.71 45.16
C LEU A 100 -21.29 11.37 46.37
N ALA A 101 -20.70 11.23 47.58
CA ALA A 101 -21.41 10.91 48.80
C ALA A 101 -22.51 11.95 49.09
N GLY A 102 -23.76 11.48 49.28
CA GLY A 102 -24.90 12.32 49.58
C GLY A 102 -25.59 13.00 48.38
N LEU A 103 -25.06 12.82 47.15
CA LEU A 103 -25.70 13.32 45.94
C LEU A 103 -26.81 12.37 45.46
N SER A 104 -27.86 12.94 44.84
CA SER A 104 -28.81 12.14 44.07
C SER A 104 -28.14 11.48 42.86
N PRO A 105 -28.68 10.35 42.35
CA PRO A 105 -28.06 9.66 41.17
C PRO A 105 -27.82 10.56 39.98
N ARG A 106 -28.73 11.51 39.73
CA ARG A 106 -28.59 12.47 38.62
C ARG A 106 -27.46 13.48 38.85
N GLN A 107 -27.33 14.00 40.07
CA GLN A 107 -26.25 14.92 40.45
C GLN A 107 -24.89 14.18 40.47
N ALA A 108 -24.86 12.95 40.96
CA ALA A 108 -23.68 12.13 40.97
C ALA A 108 -23.17 11.87 39.56
N MET A 109 -24.07 11.54 38.63
CA MET A 109 -23.71 11.34 37.21
C MET A 109 -23.19 12.61 36.52
N GLN A 110 -23.81 13.77 36.78
CA GLN A 110 -23.32 15.06 36.30
C GLN A 110 -21.94 15.41 36.85
N SER A 111 -21.73 15.20 38.14
CA SER A 111 -20.43 15.48 38.78
C SER A 111 -19.32 14.52 38.30
N ALA A 112 -19.64 13.25 38.08
CA ALA A 112 -18.69 12.29 37.52
C ALA A 112 -18.27 12.66 36.08
N ASN A 113 -19.22 13.05 35.22
CA ASN A 113 -18.94 13.49 33.85
C ASN A 113 -18.11 14.79 33.78
N LEU A 114 -18.24 15.67 34.76
CA LEU A 114 -17.42 16.87 34.88
C LEU A 114 -16.01 16.58 35.39
N ALA A 115 -15.84 15.49 36.18
CA ALA A 115 -14.58 15.11 36.75
C ALA A 115 -13.65 14.37 35.76
N VAL A 116 -14.21 13.58 34.86
CA VAL A 116 -13.47 12.80 33.86
C VAL A 116 -14.30 12.73 32.58
N ASP A 117 -13.77 13.28 31.53
CA ASP A 117 -14.32 13.12 30.17
C ASP A 117 -13.81 11.79 29.57
N PHE A 118 -14.49 10.68 29.84
CA PHE A 118 -14.13 9.36 29.35
C PHE A 118 -14.19 9.23 27.80
N TYR A 119 -14.90 10.12 27.14
CA TYR A 119 -14.99 10.17 25.68
C TYR A 119 -14.15 11.28 25.06
N GLY A 120 -13.35 11.95 25.87
CA GLY A 120 -12.45 13.00 25.43
C GLY A 120 -11.23 12.48 24.66
N PRO A 121 -10.42 13.39 24.13
CA PRO A 121 -9.26 13.09 23.31
C PRO A 121 -8.23 12.17 23.96
N ASP A 122 -8.15 12.17 25.31
CA ASP A 122 -7.19 11.38 26.07
C ASP A 122 -7.44 9.87 26.00
N PHE A 123 -8.68 9.48 25.72
CA PHE A 123 -9.09 8.09 25.57
C PHE A 123 -9.30 7.68 24.12
N LEU A 124 -9.10 8.59 23.17
CA LEU A 124 -9.29 8.34 21.74
C LEU A 124 -8.07 7.66 21.13
N ILE A 125 -8.26 6.45 20.61
CA ILE A 125 -7.28 5.75 19.79
C ILE A 125 -7.43 6.23 18.35
N LYS A 126 -6.50 7.07 17.89
CA LYS A 126 -6.48 7.52 16.50
C LYS A 126 -6.04 6.39 15.59
N ARG A 127 -6.92 5.92 14.72
CA ARG A 127 -6.63 4.98 13.64
C ARG A 127 -6.00 5.70 12.43
N PRO A 128 -5.51 5.00 11.39
CA PRO A 128 -4.72 5.65 10.33
C PRO A 128 -5.37 6.87 9.67
N ILE A 129 -6.69 6.86 9.45
CA ILE A 129 -7.37 7.99 8.81
C ILE A 129 -7.42 9.20 9.75
N LEU A 130 -7.83 9.01 11.00
CA LEU A 130 -7.83 10.10 11.98
C LEU A 130 -6.42 10.63 12.25
N LYS A 131 -5.41 9.76 12.27
CA LYS A 131 -4.00 10.17 12.37
C LYS A 131 -3.60 11.07 11.21
N ALA A 132 -4.04 10.74 9.99
CA ALA A 132 -3.68 11.48 8.79
C ALA A 132 -4.24 12.91 8.77
N ILE A 133 -5.43 13.14 9.35
CA ILE A 133 -6.06 14.48 9.39
C ILE A 133 -5.79 15.28 10.67
N SER A 134 -5.34 14.63 11.73
CA SER A 134 -5.09 15.26 13.04
C SER A 134 -3.61 15.27 13.46
N GLY A 135 -2.69 15.03 12.52
CA GLY A 135 -1.25 15.12 12.73
C GLY A 135 -0.74 16.56 12.67
N ASP A 136 0.56 16.74 12.98
CA ASP A 136 1.20 18.05 13.02
C ASP A 136 1.65 18.58 11.64
N GLY A 137 1.35 17.86 10.57
CA GLY A 137 1.72 18.22 9.20
C GLY A 137 1.18 17.25 8.16
N PRO A 138 1.46 17.51 6.86
CA PRO A 138 1.02 16.65 5.79
C PRO A 138 1.68 15.27 5.88
N CYS A 139 0.95 14.25 5.47
CA CYS A 139 1.42 12.87 5.38
C CYS A 139 0.95 12.23 4.07
N VAL A 140 1.42 11.02 3.78
CA VAL A 140 0.87 10.17 2.74
C VAL A 140 0.00 9.10 3.39
N LEU A 141 -1.28 9.06 3.02
CA LEU A 141 -2.22 8.03 3.45
C LEU A 141 -2.52 7.08 2.29
N CYS A 142 -2.30 5.80 2.50
CA CYS A 142 -2.64 4.74 1.55
C CYS A 142 -3.79 3.88 2.10
N ILE A 143 -4.94 3.96 1.44
CA ILE A 143 -6.10 3.09 1.63
C ILE A 143 -5.96 1.95 0.64
N ASP A 144 -5.49 0.79 1.12
CA ASP A 144 -5.01 -0.28 0.28
C ASP A 144 -6.07 -1.37 0.11
N GLU A 145 -6.27 -1.80 -1.16
CA GLU A 145 -7.23 -2.85 -1.57
C GLU A 145 -8.68 -2.55 -1.15
N ILE A 146 -9.17 -1.34 -1.46
CA ILE A 146 -10.53 -0.90 -1.10
C ILE A 146 -11.63 -1.85 -1.61
N ASP A 147 -11.38 -2.53 -2.72
CA ASP A 147 -12.25 -3.51 -3.34
C ASP A 147 -12.43 -4.82 -2.53
N LYS A 148 -11.62 -5.04 -1.49
CA LYS A 148 -11.81 -6.13 -0.51
C LYS A 148 -12.74 -5.79 0.63
N ALA A 149 -13.00 -4.50 0.86
CA ALA A 149 -13.94 -4.06 1.88
C ALA A 149 -15.38 -4.09 1.35
N PRO A 150 -16.39 -4.27 2.20
CA PRO A 150 -17.78 -4.12 1.82
C PRO A 150 -18.09 -2.68 1.40
N GLU A 151 -19.19 -2.48 0.64
CA GLU A 151 -19.54 -1.17 0.10
C GLU A 151 -19.83 -0.13 1.21
N GLU A 152 -20.32 -0.58 2.35
CA GLU A 152 -20.61 0.25 3.50
C GLU A 152 -19.38 1.02 4.00
N VAL A 153 -18.19 0.44 3.85
CA VAL A 153 -16.92 1.10 4.19
C VAL A 153 -16.66 2.30 3.29
N GLU A 154 -17.08 2.26 2.02
CA GLU A 154 -16.94 3.42 1.13
C GLU A 154 -17.76 4.61 1.64
N TYR A 155 -18.96 4.37 2.18
CA TYR A 155 -19.84 5.44 2.73
C TYR A 155 -19.18 6.16 3.90
N MET A 156 -18.48 5.42 4.77
CA MET A 156 -17.73 6.00 5.90
C MET A 156 -16.57 6.89 5.44
N LEU A 157 -16.02 6.62 4.25
CA LEU A 157 -14.91 7.39 3.71
C LEU A 157 -15.34 8.66 2.98
N TYR A 158 -16.62 8.84 2.62
CA TYR A 158 -17.04 9.94 1.76
C TYR A 158 -16.80 11.30 2.38
N GLU A 159 -17.13 11.50 3.67
CA GLU A 159 -16.85 12.74 4.39
C GLU A 159 -15.35 13.06 4.37
N PHE A 160 -14.54 12.07 4.70
CA PHE A 160 -13.09 12.21 4.69
C PHE A 160 -12.53 12.55 3.30
N LEU A 161 -12.97 11.85 2.24
CA LEU A 161 -12.45 12.03 0.89
C LEU A 161 -12.87 13.37 0.25
N GLU A 162 -13.98 13.97 0.70
CA GLU A 162 -14.49 15.23 0.18
C GLU A 162 -13.95 16.42 0.97
N ASP A 163 -14.06 16.38 2.29
CA ASP A 163 -13.78 17.51 3.18
C ASP A 163 -12.50 17.41 3.99
N TYR A 164 -11.85 16.25 3.97
CA TYR A 164 -10.74 15.92 4.88
C TYR A 164 -11.14 16.11 6.35
N ALA A 165 -12.35 15.69 6.67
CA ALA A 165 -12.97 15.80 7.98
C ALA A 165 -13.56 14.46 8.42
N LEU A 166 -13.75 14.29 9.72
CA LEU A 166 -14.45 13.17 10.34
C LEU A 166 -15.33 13.69 11.47
N THR A 167 -16.58 13.29 11.48
CA THR A 167 -17.51 13.59 12.58
C THR A 167 -17.48 12.44 13.59
N ILE A 168 -16.97 12.73 14.80
CA ILE A 168 -16.97 11.82 15.95
C ILE A 168 -18.10 12.26 16.87
N PRO A 169 -19.12 11.42 17.17
CA PRO A 169 -20.33 11.84 17.87
C PRO A 169 -20.09 12.58 19.19
N GLN A 170 -19.05 12.20 19.94
CA GLN A 170 -18.75 12.79 21.25
C GLN A 170 -17.83 14.03 21.17
N LEU A 171 -17.08 14.19 20.08
CA LEU A 171 -16.07 15.24 19.92
C LEU A 171 -16.45 16.29 18.84
N GLY A 172 -17.47 15.98 18.05
CA GLY A 172 -17.85 16.82 16.91
C GLY A 172 -16.98 16.62 15.68
N GLU A 173 -16.99 17.57 14.78
CA GLU A 173 -16.20 17.52 13.53
C GLU A 173 -14.71 17.79 13.81
N ILE A 174 -13.87 16.86 13.35
CA ILE A 174 -12.42 17.02 13.32
C ILE A 174 -12.03 17.24 11.87
N LYS A 175 -11.63 18.46 11.53
CA LYS A 175 -11.25 18.85 10.17
C LYS A 175 -9.77 19.10 10.03
N CYS A 176 -9.19 18.57 8.96
CA CYS A 176 -7.79 18.78 8.64
C CYS A 176 -7.53 20.23 8.22
N PRO A 177 -6.53 20.92 8.80
CA PRO A 177 -6.11 22.23 8.32
C PRO A 177 -5.69 22.20 6.85
N ALA A 178 -6.03 23.24 6.08
CA ALA A 178 -5.79 23.27 4.63
C ALA A 178 -4.34 23.05 4.20
N ASN A 179 -3.39 23.46 5.04
CA ASN A 179 -1.95 23.30 4.80
C ASN A 179 -1.38 21.94 5.26
N GLN A 180 -2.20 21.09 5.90
CA GLN A 180 -1.80 19.80 6.47
C GLN A 180 -2.50 18.61 5.79
N LYS A 181 -3.30 18.86 4.76
CA LYS A 181 -4.03 17.81 4.06
C LYS A 181 -3.10 16.68 3.62
N PRO A 182 -3.47 15.42 3.91
CA PRO A 182 -2.71 14.26 3.47
C PRO A 182 -2.78 14.09 1.95
N LEU A 183 -1.74 13.51 1.36
CA LEU A 183 -1.78 12.94 0.02
C LEU A 183 -2.45 11.57 0.12
N VAL A 184 -3.64 11.42 -0.43
CA VAL A 184 -4.44 10.20 -0.29
C VAL A 184 -4.34 9.35 -1.53
N PHE A 185 -3.91 8.11 -1.34
CA PHE A 185 -3.90 7.04 -2.35
C PHE A 185 -4.93 5.99 -1.98
N ILE A 186 -5.72 5.58 -2.94
CA ILE A 186 -6.65 4.46 -2.81
C ILE A 186 -6.23 3.42 -3.84
N THR A 187 -6.03 2.16 -3.44
CA THR A 187 -5.69 1.09 -4.39
C THR A 187 -6.83 0.10 -4.55
N SER A 188 -6.97 -0.43 -5.75
CA SER A 188 -7.94 -1.46 -6.09
C SER A 188 -7.34 -2.47 -7.06
N ASN A 189 -7.64 -3.75 -6.88
CA ASN A 189 -7.29 -4.83 -7.81
C ASN A 189 -8.44 -5.16 -8.77
N GLY A 190 -9.60 -4.49 -8.61
CA GLY A 190 -10.76 -4.72 -9.44
C GLY A 190 -11.57 -5.97 -9.09
N TYR A 191 -11.43 -6.54 -7.87
CA TYR A 191 -12.21 -7.71 -7.44
C TYR A 191 -13.71 -7.43 -7.38
N ARG A 192 -14.10 -6.21 -7.07
CA ARG A 192 -15.47 -5.70 -7.21
C ARG A 192 -15.49 -4.32 -7.84
N GLU A 193 -16.62 -3.93 -8.39
CA GLU A 193 -16.82 -2.57 -8.87
C GLU A 193 -16.97 -1.61 -7.69
N LEU A 194 -16.20 -0.53 -7.73
CA LEU A 194 -16.28 0.55 -6.74
C LEU A 194 -17.44 1.49 -7.09
N SER A 195 -18.08 2.04 -6.06
CA SER A 195 -19.22 2.94 -6.24
C SER A 195 -18.88 4.15 -7.10
N ARG A 196 -19.84 4.62 -7.87
CA ARG A 196 -19.70 5.88 -8.64
C ARG A 196 -19.42 7.08 -7.76
N ALA A 197 -19.93 7.06 -6.53
CA ALA A 197 -19.73 8.12 -5.55
C ALA A 197 -18.26 8.22 -5.10
N LEU A 198 -17.60 7.08 -4.82
CA LEU A 198 -16.18 7.03 -4.52
C LEU A 198 -15.34 7.50 -5.73
N ARG A 199 -15.60 6.94 -6.91
CA ARG A 199 -14.86 7.29 -8.14
C ARG A 199 -14.92 8.78 -8.47
N ARG A 200 -16.07 9.46 -8.25
CA ARG A 200 -16.24 10.90 -8.48
C ARG A 200 -15.40 11.78 -7.55
N ARG A 201 -15.03 11.27 -6.37
CA ARG A 201 -14.22 11.99 -5.38
C ARG A 201 -12.73 11.87 -5.63
N CYS A 202 -12.32 10.96 -6.52
CA CYS A 202 -10.92 10.65 -6.81
C CYS A 202 -10.52 11.10 -8.21
N ASN A 203 -9.25 11.41 -8.39
CA ASN A 203 -8.60 11.29 -9.68
C ASN A 203 -8.29 9.81 -9.91
N TYR A 204 -8.21 9.38 -11.17
CA TYR A 204 -8.11 7.97 -11.52
C TYR A 204 -6.88 7.69 -12.38
N LEU A 205 -6.19 6.60 -12.08
CA LEU A 205 -5.13 6.06 -12.92
C LEU A 205 -5.21 4.53 -12.93
N TYR A 206 -5.28 3.94 -14.12
CA TYR A 206 -5.06 2.52 -14.30
C TYR A 206 -3.56 2.26 -14.49
N ILE A 207 -2.99 1.34 -13.71
CA ILE A 207 -1.60 0.94 -13.82
C ILE A 207 -1.53 -0.36 -14.60
N GLU A 208 -1.03 -0.27 -15.81
CA GLU A 208 -0.81 -1.43 -16.68
C GLU A 208 0.34 -2.31 -16.19
N ARG A 209 0.38 -3.53 -16.68
CA ARG A 209 1.53 -4.42 -16.49
C ARG A 209 2.77 -3.80 -17.08
N LYS A 210 3.89 -4.02 -16.43
CA LYS A 210 5.18 -3.53 -16.89
C LYS A 210 5.67 -4.30 -18.10
N SER A 211 6.23 -3.58 -19.07
CA SER A 211 6.94 -4.16 -20.21
C SER A 211 8.21 -4.90 -19.77
N LYS A 212 8.74 -5.79 -20.61
CA LYS A 212 10.02 -6.48 -20.36
C LYS A 212 11.16 -5.49 -20.06
N GLN A 213 11.19 -4.35 -20.75
CA GLN A 213 12.20 -3.32 -20.55
C GLN A 213 12.06 -2.64 -19.18
N GLU A 214 10.86 -2.22 -18.79
CA GLU A 214 10.61 -1.64 -17.46
C GLU A 214 10.93 -2.62 -16.34
N LEU A 215 10.55 -3.92 -16.50
CA LEU A 215 10.88 -4.97 -15.53
C LEU A 215 12.39 -5.13 -15.38
N THR A 216 13.12 -5.14 -16.49
CA THR A 216 14.60 -5.21 -16.49
C THR A 216 15.19 -4.03 -15.70
N GLU A 217 14.76 -2.81 -15.98
CA GLU A 217 15.23 -1.63 -15.26
C GLU A 217 14.90 -1.66 -13.77
N ILE A 218 13.71 -2.14 -13.41
CA ILE A 218 13.31 -2.32 -12.00
C ILE A 218 14.25 -3.30 -11.30
N LEU A 219 14.53 -4.46 -11.91
CA LEU A 219 15.40 -5.48 -11.34
C LEU A 219 16.84 -4.97 -11.18
N MET A 220 17.38 -4.29 -12.17
CA MET A 220 18.71 -3.66 -12.07
C MET A 220 18.77 -2.63 -10.94
N LYS A 221 17.75 -1.77 -10.78
CA LYS A 221 17.74 -0.72 -9.76
C LYS A 221 17.40 -1.22 -8.35
N LYS A 222 16.45 -2.16 -8.23
CA LYS A 222 15.94 -2.63 -6.92
C LYS A 222 16.68 -3.84 -6.37
N ALA A 223 17.20 -4.68 -7.24
CA ALA A 223 17.94 -5.89 -6.86
C ALA A 223 19.45 -5.76 -7.09
N ALA A 224 19.93 -4.69 -7.70
CA ALA A 224 21.30 -4.55 -8.20
C ALA A 224 21.71 -5.72 -9.12
N ALA A 225 20.73 -6.27 -9.84
CA ALA A 225 20.95 -7.44 -10.68
C ALA A 225 21.81 -7.08 -11.91
N GLU A 226 22.70 -7.99 -12.27
CA GLU A 226 23.45 -7.89 -13.53
C GLU A 226 22.50 -7.84 -14.75
N PRO A 227 22.83 -7.13 -15.83
CA PRO A 227 21.93 -6.91 -16.97
C PRO A 227 21.35 -8.20 -17.57
N ASP A 228 22.14 -9.27 -17.67
CA ASP A 228 21.68 -10.53 -18.26
C ASP A 228 20.72 -11.26 -17.32
N LEU A 229 21.03 -11.31 -16.04
CA LEU A 229 20.14 -11.84 -15.01
C LEU A 229 18.81 -11.06 -14.97
N ALA A 230 18.87 -9.74 -15.00
CA ALA A 230 17.70 -8.88 -15.00
C ALA A 230 16.82 -9.14 -16.24
N ARG A 231 17.42 -9.24 -17.45
CA ARG A 231 16.72 -9.55 -18.69
C ARG A 231 16.04 -10.91 -18.66
N GLY A 232 16.74 -11.95 -18.18
CA GLY A 232 16.21 -13.29 -18.11
C GLY A 232 14.99 -13.37 -17.17
N ILE A 233 15.10 -12.81 -15.96
CA ILE A 233 13.98 -12.77 -15.00
C ILE A 233 12.81 -11.93 -15.55
N ALA A 234 13.10 -10.77 -16.16
CA ALA A 234 12.07 -9.91 -16.73
C ALA A 234 11.32 -10.58 -17.88
N ALA A 235 12.02 -11.31 -18.74
CA ALA A 235 11.43 -12.07 -19.83
C ALA A 235 10.49 -13.16 -19.29
N ALA A 236 10.97 -13.95 -18.33
CA ALA A 236 10.17 -15.01 -17.71
C ALA A 236 8.94 -14.43 -16.98
N LEU A 237 9.11 -13.37 -16.18
CA LEU A 237 8.00 -12.73 -15.47
C LEU A 237 6.94 -12.16 -16.44
N PHE A 238 7.38 -11.57 -17.53
CA PHE A 238 6.48 -11.05 -18.56
C PHE A 238 5.66 -12.18 -19.21
N GLU A 239 6.29 -13.29 -19.57
CA GLU A 239 5.60 -14.45 -20.16
C GLU A 239 4.65 -15.11 -19.17
N LEU A 240 5.03 -15.24 -17.89
CA LEU A 240 4.13 -15.68 -16.82
C LEU A 240 2.90 -14.77 -16.72
N GLY A 241 3.10 -13.47 -16.89
CA GLY A 241 2.01 -12.50 -16.97
C GLY A 241 1.06 -12.72 -18.15
N GLN A 242 1.57 -13.04 -19.33
CA GLN A 242 0.75 -13.33 -20.51
C GLN A 242 -0.09 -14.63 -20.36
N GLN A 243 0.40 -15.55 -19.54
CA GLN A 243 -0.21 -16.84 -19.27
C GLN A 243 -0.88 -16.93 -17.89
N ALA A 244 -1.30 -15.77 -17.34
CA ALA A 244 -1.84 -15.66 -15.99
C ALA A 244 -3.04 -16.59 -15.72
N GLU A 245 -3.85 -16.90 -16.73
CA GLU A 245 -4.99 -17.81 -16.62
C GLU A 245 -4.58 -19.26 -16.30
N LEU A 246 -3.34 -19.64 -16.59
CA LEU A 246 -2.80 -20.96 -16.31
C LEU A 246 -2.22 -21.09 -14.91
N LEU A 247 -2.06 -19.99 -14.19
CA LEU A 247 -1.44 -19.95 -12.86
C LEU A 247 -2.50 -19.72 -11.78
N HIS A 248 -2.35 -20.45 -10.68
CA HIS A 248 -3.15 -20.24 -9.47
C HIS A 248 -2.65 -19.02 -8.69
N TYR A 249 -1.34 -18.79 -8.72
CA TYR A 249 -0.70 -17.63 -8.13
C TYR A 249 0.29 -17.01 -9.11
N GLN A 250 0.00 -15.81 -9.57
CA GLN A 250 0.88 -15.10 -10.48
C GLN A 250 2.02 -14.41 -9.70
N PRO A 251 3.31 -14.70 -10.02
CA PRO A 251 4.43 -14.01 -9.41
C PRO A 251 4.39 -12.51 -9.62
N SER A 252 4.59 -11.76 -8.56
CA SER A 252 4.62 -10.29 -8.55
C SER A 252 6.02 -9.74 -8.83
N ILE A 253 6.09 -8.44 -9.12
CA ILE A 253 7.39 -7.73 -9.26
C ILE A 253 8.20 -7.81 -7.96
N ALA A 254 7.54 -7.82 -6.78
CA ALA A 254 8.23 -7.91 -5.50
C ALA A 254 8.94 -9.26 -5.32
N GLU A 255 8.31 -10.35 -5.74
CA GLU A 255 8.89 -11.70 -5.72
C GLU A 255 10.00 -11.84 -6.74
N ALA A 256 9.85 -11.24 -7.93
CA ALA A 256 10.92 -11.19 -8.92
C ALA A 256 12.15 -10.42 -8.40
N ILE A 257 11.95 -9.30 -7.68
CA ILE A 257 13.05 -8.57 -7.01
C ILE A 257 13.71 -9.45 -5.93
N ALA A 258 12.93 -10.17 -5.13
CA ALA A 258 13.47 -11.07 -4.10
C ALA A 258 14.29 -12.21 -4.73
N TYR A 259 13.77 -12.81 -5.80
CA TYR A 259 14.44 -13.84 -6.57
C TYR A 259 15.75 -13.35 -7.20
N ALA A 260 15.72 -12.17 -7.84
CA ALA A 260 16.91 -11.55 -8.41
C ALA A 260 17.99 -11.27 -7.35
N LYS A 261 17.59 -10.72 -6.18
CA LYS A 261 18.52 -10.50 -5.05
C LYS A 261 19.15 -11.78 -4.55
N PHE A 262 18.37 -12.85 -4.42
CA PHE A 262 18.86 -14.14 -3.99
C PHE A 262 19.90 -14.71 -4.97
N LEU A 263 19.61 -14.67 -6.27
CA LEU A 263 20.53 -15.16 -7.29
C LEU A 263 21.80 -14.28 -7.40
N GLN A 264 21.64 -12.95 -7.32
CA GLN A 264 22.78 -12.01 -7.36
C GLN A 264 23.73 -12.17 -6.18
N ALA A 265 23.21 -12.50 -5.00
CA ALA A 265 24.03 -12.73 -3.80
C ALA A 265 24.83 -14.03 -3.85
N ASN A 266 24.52 -14.94 -4.76
CA ASN A 266 25.20 -16.21 -4.94
C ASN A 266 26.07 -16.15 -6.20
N GLU A 267 27.38 -15.94 -6.05
CA GLU A 267 28.35 -15.78 -7.15
C GLU A 267 28.37 -16.95 -8.16
N GLN A 268 27.81 -18.10 -7.80
CA GLN A 268 27.63 -19.28 -8.63
C GLN A 268 26.14 -19.56 -8.88
N ALA A 269 25.42 -18.60 -9.44
CA ALA A 269 24.03 -18.83 -9.85
C ALA A 269 24.00 -19.86 -11.00
N THR A 270 23.96 -21.14 -10.64
CA THR A 270 23.78 -22.25 -11.60
C THR A 270 22.30 -22.38 -11.95
N LYS A 271 22.01 -23.04 -13.08
CA LYS A 271 20.64 -23.42 -13.46
C LYS A 271 19.97 -24.21 -12.32
N GLU A 272 20.68 -25.09 -11.69
CA GLU A 272 20.20 -25.90 -10.55
C GLU A 272 19.80 -25.02 -9.36
N LEU A 273 20.62 -24.05 -8.98
CA LEU A 273 20.30 -23.12 -7.90
C LEU A 273 19.07 -22.28 -8.23
N ALA A 274 19.00 -21.77 -9.46
CA ALA A 274 17.85 -20.98 -9.92
C ALA A 274 16.55 -21.81 -9.86
N MET A 275 16.60 -23.08 -10.29
CA MET A 275 15.43 -23.96 -10.26
C MET A 275 15.05 -24.37 -8.83
N ASN A 276 16.01 -24.61 -7.95
CA ASN A 276 15.75 -24.94 -6.54
C ASN A 276 15.21 -23.74 -5.74
N ALA A 277 15.45 -22.51 -6.20
CA ALA A 277 14.96 -21.28 -5.58
C ALA A 277 13.55 -20.85 -6.05
N LEU A 278 12.85 -21.67 -6.83
CA LEU A 278 11.50 -21.37 -7.33
C LEU A 278 10.48 -21.05 -6.23
N SER A 279 10.68 -21.53 -5.01
CA SER A 279 9.84 -21.21 -3.86
C SER A 279 9.74 -19.71 -3.55
N ILE A 280 10.66 -18.90 -4.07
CA ILE A 280 10.61 -17.44 -3.95
C ILE A 280 9.52 -16.87 -4.89
N LEU A 281 9.39 -17.43 -6.10
CA LEU A 281 8.41 -16.99 -7.11
C LEU A 281 7.08 -17.70 -6.97
N VAL A 282 7.12 -19.02 -6.69
CA VAL A 282 5.93 -19.88 -6.67
C VAL A 282 5.34 -19.94 -5.26
N LYS A 283 4.01 -19.82 -5.16
CA LYS A 283 3.26 -19.89 -3.90
C LYS A 283 2.20 -21.00 -3.88
N ASP A 284 2.05 -21.72 -4.99
CA ASP A 284 1.17 -22.88 -5.12
C ASP A 284 1.94 -24.01 -5.78
N CYS A 285 1.82 -25.22 -5.26
CA CYS A 285 2.54 -26.37 -5.81
C CYS A 285 2.16 -26.71 -7.26
N ARG A 286 0.94 -26.37 -7.67
CA ARG A 286 0.45 -26.57 -9.05
C ARG A 286 1.14 -25.65 -10.06
N ASP A 287 1.72 -24.56 -9.61
CA ASP A 287 2.43 -23.57 -10.44
C ASP A 287 3.92 -23.91 -10.62
N LEU A 288 4.46 -24.89 -9.90
CA LEU A 288 5.88 -25.25 -9.98
C LEU A 288 6.32 -25.66 -11.38
N GLU A 289 5.54 -26.53 -12.03
CA GLU A 289 5.87 -27.03 -13.38
C GLU A 289 5.73 -25.92 -14.44
N PRO A 290 4.61 -25.20 -14.56
CA PRO A 290 4.49 -24.09 -15.51
C PRO A 290 5.55 -22.99 -15.34
N VAL A 291 5.83 -22.59 -14.11
CA VAL A 291 6.86 -21.57 -13.83
C VAL A 291 8.24 -22.08 -14.19
N SER A 292 8.54 -23.34 -13.88
CA SER A 292 9.81 -23.99 -14.24
C SER A 292 10.02 -24.02 -15.76
N GLU A 293 9.01 -24.42 -16.53
CA GLU A 293 9.07 -24.47 -18.00
C GLU A 293 9.32 -23.09 -18.60
N ILE A 294 8.59 -22.08 -18.13
CA ILE A 294 8.75 -20.71 -18.61
C ILE A 294 10.13 -20.15 -18.26
N LEU A 295 10.63 -20.41 -17.05
CA LEU A 295 11.98 -20.01 -16.67
C LEU A 295 13.05 -20.72 -17.53
N GLN A 296 12.86 -21.99 -17.84
CA GLN A 296 13.78 -22.70 -18.73
C GLN A 296 13.77 -22.14 -20.15
N LYS A 297 12.60 -21.79 -20.67
CA LYS A 297 12.41 -21.29 -22.03
C LYS A 297 12.83 -19.82 -22.21
N PHE A 298 12.53 -18.95 -21.25
CA PHE A 298 12.71 -17.50 -21.38
C PHE A 298 13.78 -16.93 -20.44
N GLY A 299 14.27 -17.71 -19.49
CA GLY A 299 15.22 -17.29 -18.47
C GLY A 299 16.70 -17.53 -18.83
N ALA A 300 17.04 -17.66 -20.10
CA ALA A 300 18.44 -17.99 -20.53
C ALA A 300 19.50 -17.07 -19.88
N GLY A 301 19.20 -15.76 -19.71
CA GLY A 301 20.11 -14.81 -19.05
C GLY A 301 20.32 -15.07 -17.54
N ILE A 302 19.47 -15.91 -16.88
CA ILE A 302 19.57 -16.16 -15.45
C ILE A 302 20.81 -16.96 -15.09
N TRP A 303 21.25 -17.87 -15.96
CA TRP A 303 22.39 -18.79 -15.71
C TRP A 303 23.50 -18.76 -16.77
N ASN A 304 23.37 -17.97 -17.84
CA ASN A 304 24.37 -17.89 -18.93
C ASN A 304 25.64 -17.12 -18.57
N GLY A 305 25.86 -16.81 -17.30
CA GLY A 305 27.12 -16.18 -16.87
C GLY A 305 28.35 -17.11 -16.86
N LYS A 306 28.20 -18.42 -16.70
CA LYS A 306 29.33 -19.39 -16.61
C LYS A 306 28.85 -20.87 -16.78
N GLY A 307 28.30 -21.25 -17.91
CA GLY A 307 27.96 -22.63 -18.22
C GLY A 307 27.68 -22.81 -19.69
N GLU A 308 28.11 -23.95 -20.27
CA GLU A 308 28.05 -24.25 -21.69
C GLU A 308 26.77 -23.76 -22.37
N VAL A 309 26.97 -22.97 -23.43
CA VAL A 309 25.91 -22.48 -24.34
C VAL A 309 25.46 -23.70 -25.15
N ASP A 310 24.24 -24.15 -24.96
CA ASP A 310 23.56 -24.95 -25.96
C ASP A 310 23.29 -24.05 -27.18
N ASP A 311 23.87 -24.38 -28.32
CA ASP A 311 23.86 -23.59 -29.57
C ASP A 311 22.46 -23.28 -30.15
N GLU A 312 21.40 -23.88 -29.64
CA GLU A 312 20.01 -23.62 -30.09
C GLU A 312 19.45 -22.22 -29.72
N TRP A 313 20.11 -21.49 -28.80
CA TRP A 313 19.60 -20.21 -28.30
C TRP A 313 20.15 -18.97 -29.02
N SER A 314 21.24 -19.13 -29.78
CA SER A 314 21.89 -18.00 -30.48
C SER A 314 21.06 -17.45 -31.67
N GLU A 315 20.20 -18.25 -32.30
CA GLU A 315 19.32 -17.81 -33.38
C GLU A 315 18.09 -17.04 -32.91
N PHE A 316 17.64 -17.23 -31.67
CA PHE A 316 16.42 -16.56 -31.14
C PHE A 316 16.70 -15.17 -30.55
N LEU A 317 17.95 -14.87 -30.22
CA LEU A 317 18.37 -13.55 -29.68
C LEU A 317 18.71 -12.53 -30.77
N ALA A 318 18.68 -12.91 -32.04
CA ALA A 318 19.01 -12.05 -33.21
C ALA A 318 17.78 -11.40 -33.84
N HIS A 319 16.58 -11.65 -33.36
CA HIS A 319 15.30 -11.04 -33.79
C HIS A 319 14.54 -10.49 -32.58
#